data_c6379b82cbb216d26911de24566d865a
#
_entry.id   c6379b82cbb216d26911de24566d865a
#
_cell.length_a   1.000
_cell.length_b   1.000
_cell.length_c   1.000
_cell.angle_alpha   90.00
_cell.angle_beta   90.00
_cell.angle_gamma   90.00
#
_symmetry.space_group_name_H-M   'P 1'
#
loop_
_entity.id
_entity.type
_entity.pdbx_description
1 polymer ?
#
loop_
_entity_poly.entity_id
_entity_poly.type
_entity_poly.pdbx_seq_one_letter_code
_entity_poly.pdbx_strand_id
1 'polypeptide(L)'
;NDIKSDIHLGDWGMPVAQIITYCELEGVNFDELTIDMLEEIYPNASKKYSADDNFRKKSQETNKKLSSGEEEVYSKWKKISKLTLTSLKETLLTLNHNFDYWWGESSVNDLIPDMLRNLESEGKIEKDGGAFISSQITDPRILITKSDGSYLYITTDLATALLRNKEIPHEKVLYVTDNRQKLHFEQLFESLLFFGFPS
;
A
#
# COMPACT_ATOMS: atom_id res chain seq x y z
N ASN A 1 -29.51 8.92 -5.67
CA ASN A 1 -28.06 9.02 -5.45
C ASN A 1 -27.43 7.73 -5.90
N ASP A 2 -26.47 7.79 -6.81
CA ASP A 2 -25.66 6.63 -7.20
C ASP A 2 -24.51 6.55 -6.19
N ILE A 3 -24.45 5.43 -5.44
CA ILE A 3 -23.40 5.18 -4.45
C ILE A 3 -22.50 4.10 -5.02
N LYS A 4 -21.21 4.34 -5.04
CA LYS A 4 -20.18 3.37 -5.36
C LYS A 4 -19.35 3.05 -4.13
N SER A 5 -18.94 1.82 -4.04
CA SER A 5 -18.10 1.33 -2.93
C SER A 5 -16.76 0.83 -3.45
N ASP A 6 -15.69 1.22 -2.77
CA ASP A 6 -14.36 0.70 -3.01
C ASP A 6 -13.73 0.18 -1.73
N ILE A 7 -12.82 -0.76 -1.87
CA ILE A 7 -11.97 -1.24 -0.79
C ILE A 7 -10.51 -1.04 -1.20
N HIS A 8 -9.71 -0.56 -0.26
CA HIS A 8 -8.27 -0.39 -0.44
C HIS A 8 -7.52 -1.45 0.37
N LEU A 9 -6.77 -2.31 -0.32
CA LEU A 9 -6.12 -3.47 0.28
C LEU A 9 -4.62 -3.24 0.41
N GLY A 10 -4.05 -3.63 1.55
CA GLY A 10 -2.60 -3.65 1.78
C GLY A 10 -1.94 -4.84 1.09
N ASP A 11 -1.92 -4.86 -0.23
CA ASP A 11 -1.39 -5.96 -1.05
C ASP A 11 0.05 -5.73 -1.53
N TRP A 12 0.75 -4.74 -0.98
CA TRP A 12 2.06 -4.33 -1.45
C TRP A 12 3.04 -4.07 -0.32
N GLY A 13 4.31 -3.96 -0.66
CA GLY A 13 5.35 -3.48 0.25
C GLY A 13 5.94 -4.54 1.16
N MET A 14 6.46 -4.08 2.30
CA MET A 14 7.26 -4.90 3.21
C MET A 14 6.55 -6.17 3.74
N PRO A 15 5.27 -6.15 4.12
CA PRO A 15 4.59 -7.36 4.58
C PRO A 15 4.60 -8.49 3.55
N VAL A 16 4.34 -8.16 2.29
CA VAL A 16 4.37 -9.13 1.19
C VAL A 16 5.79 -9.60 0.90
N ALA A 17 6.77 -8.70 0.94
CA ALA A 17 8.18 -9.06 0.78
C ALA A 17 8.66 -10.02 1.87
N GLN A 18 8.19 -9.87 3.11
CA GLN A 18 8.47 -10.80 4.21
C GLN A 18 7.91 -12.19 3.92
N ILE A 19 6.68 -12.28 3.43
CA ILE A 19 6.05 -13.56 3.04
C ILE A 19 6.85 -14.23 1.94
N ILE A 20 7.19 -13.50 0.87
CA ILE A 20 7.98 -14.03 -0.25
C ILE A 20 9.33 -14.55 0.25
N THR A 21 10.05 -13.73 1.03
CA THR A 21 11.35 -14.12 1.59
C THR A 21 11.26 -15.34 2.49
N TYR A 22 10.21 -15.44 3.30
CA TYR A 22 9.97 -16.59 4.17
C TYR A 22 9.75 -17.86 3.34
N CYS A 23 8.87 -17.79 2.34
CA CYS A 23 8.60 -18.92 1.45
C CYS A 23 9.86 -19.40 0.72
N GLU A 24 10.69 -18.49 0.22
CA GLU A 24 11.95 -18.82 -0.46
C GLU A 24 12.94 -19.53 0.47
N LEU A 25 13.08 -19.06 1.70
CA LEU A 25 14.02 -19.65 2.65
C LEU A 25 13.58 -21.01 3.20
N GLU A 26 12.27 -21.21 3.33
CA GLU A 26 11.71 -22.48 3.81
C GLU A 26 11.40 -23.45 2.66
N GLY A 27 11.70 -23.08 1.41
CA GLY A 27 11.51 -23.93 0.22
C GLY A 27 10.03 -24.18 -0.12
N VAL A 28 9.15 -23.25 0.21
CA VAL A 28 7.72 -23.35 -0.07
C VAL A 28 7.47 -23.19 -1.58
N ASN A 29 6.74 -24.12 -2.17
CA ASN A 29 6.34 -24.05 -3.57
C ASN A 29 5.16 -23.06 -3.72
N PHE A 30 5.40 -21.97 -4.46
CA PHE A 30 4.36 -20.93 -4.67
C PHE A 30 3.15 -21.42 -5.49
N ASP A 31 3.27 -22.50 -6.24
CA ASP A 31 2.15 -23.09 -6.99
C ASP A 31 1.23 -23.97 -6.11
N GLU A 32 1.71 -24.35 -4.95
CA GLU A 32 0.99 -25.14 -3.95
C GLU A 32 0.52 -24.31 -2.75
N LEU A 33 0.76 -22.99 -2.76
CA LEU A 33 0.35 -22.08 -1.69
C LEU A 33 -1.18 -22.10 -1.53
N THR A 34 -1.61 -22.24 -0.27
CA THR A 34 -3.01 -22.13 0.14
C THR A 34 -3.19 -20.94 1.09
N ILE A 35 -4.44 -20.55 1.32
CA ILE A 35 -4.73 -19.48 2.28
C ILE A 35 -4.35 -19.88 3.71
N ASP A 36 -4.61 -21.13 4.11
CA ASP A 36 -4.25 -21.64 5.42
C ASP A 36 -2.73 -21.57 5.65
N MET A 37 -1.93 -21.91 4.63
CA MET A 37 -0.48 -21.74 4.69
C MET A 37 -0.08 -20.27 4.87
N LEU A 38 -0.73 -19.34 4.18
CA LEU A 38 -0.46 -17.91 4.33
C LEU A 38 -0.81 -17.38 5.71
N GLU A 39 -1.88 -17.86 6.33
CA GLU A 39 -2.26 -17.52 7.70
C GLU A 39 -1.21 -17.94 8.74
N GLU A 40 -0.47 -19.02 8.48
CA GLU A 40 0.65 -19.45 9.31
C GLU A 40 1.95 -18.71 8.95
N ILE A 41 2.22 -18.52 7.66
CA ILE A 41 3.44 -17.90 7.14
C ILE A 41 3.53 -16.43 7.57
N TYR A 42 2.46 -15.66 7.45
CA TYR A 42 2.49 -14.22 7.71
C TYR A 42 2.97 -13.87 9.13
N PRO A 43 2.40 -14.39 10.21
CA PRO A 43 2.88 -14.10 11.56
C PRO A 43 4.30 -14.61 11.81
N ASN A 44 4.68 -15.75 11.23
CA ASN A 44 6.03 -16.31 11.36
C ASN A 44 7.07 -15.44 10.64
N ALA A 45 6.77 -14.97 9.43
CA ALA A 45 7.61 -14.05 8.67
C ALA A 45 7.79 -12.71 9.42
N SER A 46 6.72 -12.15 9.96
CA SER A 46 6.73 -10.91 10.74
C SER A 46 7.57 -11.04 12.03
N LYS A 47 7.42 -12.14 12.74
CA LYS A 47 8.22 -12.44 13.93
C LYS A 47 9.71 -12.60 13.58
N LYS A 48 10.02 -13.32 12.50
CA LYS A 48 11.39 -13.53 12.02
C LYS A 48 12.02 -12.22 11.56
N TYR A 49 11.25 -11.34 10.89
CA TYR A 49 11.71 -10.00 10.49
C TYR A 49 12.14 -9.14 11.69
N SER A 50 11.43 -9.25 12.80
CA SER A 50 11.75 -8.52 14.03
C SER A 50 12.95 -9.07 14.78
N ALA A 51 13.21 -10.39 14.69
CA ALA A 51 14.19 -11.08 15.50
C ALA A 51 15.51 -11.42 14.77
N ASP A 52 15.52 -11.45 13.43
CA ASP A 52 16.66 -11.90 12.62
C ASP A 52 17.10 -10.82 11.63
N ASP A 53 18.28 -10.26 11.83
CA ASP A 53 18.84 -9.21 10.98
C ASP A 53 19.14 -9.67 9.54
N ASN A 54 19.50 -10.95 9.34
CA ASN A 54 19.72 -11.48 8.00
C ASN A 54 18.41 -11.62 7.24
N PHE A 55 17.38 -12.11 7.92
CA PHE A 55 16.04 -12.18 7.33
C PHE A 55 15.50 -10.78 7.00
N ARG A 56 15.74 -9.81 7.90
CA ARG A 56 15.35 -8.42 7.68
C ARG A 56 15.99 -7.84 6.43
N LYS A 57 17.31 -8.01 6.27
CA LYS A 57 18.04 -7.53 5.08
C LYS A 57 17.52 -8.17 3.80
N LYS A 58 17.33 -9.50 3.79
CA LYS A 58 16.76 -10.20 2.63
C LYS A 58 15.36 -9.71 2.28
N SER A 59 14.50 -9.51 3.28
CA SER A 59 13.14 -8.96 3.05
C SER A 59 13.19 -7.55 2.48
N GLN A 60 14.14 -6.72 2.90
CA GLN A 60 14.35 -5.38 2.33
C GLN A 60 14.83 -5.46 0.87
N GLU A 61 15.69 -6.41 0.54
CA GLU A 61 16.13 -6.68 -0.84
C GLU A 61 14.95 -7.16 -1.70
N THR A 62 14.16 -8.11 -1.19
CA THR A 62 12.94 -8.59 -1.86
C THR A 62 11.95 -7.44 -2.10
N ASN A 63 11.77 -6.55 -1.11
CA ASN A 63 10.91 -5.38 -1.27
C ASN A 63 11.41 -4.41 -2.36
N LYS A 64 12.72 -4.20 -2.46
CA LYS A 64 13.31 -3.39 -3.54
C LYS A 64 13.08 -4.03 -4.91
N LYS A 65 13.27 -5.34 -5.04
CA LYS A 65 13.01 -6.10 -6.25
C LYS A 65 11.53 -6.05 -6.65
N LEU A 66 10.62 -6.20 -5.68
CA LEU A 66 9.19 -6.04 -5.91
C LEU A 66 8.87 -4.64 -6.45
N SER A 67 9.38 -3.60 -5.80
CA SER A 67 9.16 -2.20 -6.19
C SER A 67 9.78 -1.84 -7.55
N SER A 68 10.87 -2.52 -7.96
CA SER A 68 11.46 -2.34 -9.29
C SER A 68 10.79 -3.17 -10.38
N GLY A 69 9.80 -4.00 -10.04
CA GLY A 69 9.09 -4.85 -10.99
C GLY A 69 9.91 -6.06 -11.46
N GLU A 70 10.90 -6.55 -10.67
CA GLU A 70 11.65 -7.76 -11.03
C GLU A 70 10.69 -8.94 -11.24
N GLU A 71 10.71 -9.50 -12.43
CA GLU A 71 9.68 -10.44 -12.92
C GLU A 71 9.46 -11.65 -12.00
N GLU A 72 10.52 -12.22 -11.45
CA GLU A 72 10.43 -13.37 -10.56
C GLU A 72 9.68 -13.02 -9.27
N VAL A 73 10.07 -11.95 -8.58
CA VAL A 73 9.43 -11.50 -7.34
C VAL A 73 8.00 -11.02 -7.61
N TYR A 74 7.80 -10.31 -8.71
CA TYR A 74 6.48 -9.83 -9.12
C TYR A 74 5.51 -10.98 -9.43
N SER A 75 5.99 -12.06 -10.06
CA SER A 75 5.21 -13.27 -10.31
C SER A 75 4.75 -13.94 -9.00
N LYS A 76 5.64 -14.03 -8.01
CA LYS A 76 5.32 -14.57 -6.67
C LYS A 76 4.28 -13.70 -5.95
N TRP A 77 4.46 -12.38 -6.00
CA TRP A 77 3.48 -11.43 -5.48
C TRP A 77 2.09 -11.62 -6.10
N LYS A 78 2.00 -11.74 -7.43
CA LYS A 78 0.72 -11.96 -8.11
C LYS A 78 -0.01 -13.20 -7.62
N LYS A 79 0.72 -14.29 -7.34
CA LYS A 79 0.12 -15.53 -6.81
C LYS A 79 -0.46 -15.31 -5.41
N ILE A 80 0.30 -14.69 -4.51
CA ILE A 80 -0.13 -14.35 -3.15
C ILE A 80 -1.34 -13.42 -3.18
N SER A 81 -1.24 -12.32 -3.92
CA SER A 81 -2.30 -11.30 -4.03
C SER A 81 -3.60 -11.91 -4.59
N LYS A 82 -3.51 -12.73 -5.65
CA LYS A 82 -4.68 -13.42 -6.21
C LYS A 82 -5.33 -14.36 -5.20
N LEU A 83 -4.53 -15.15 -4.48
CA LEU A 83 -5.04 -16.09 -3.47
C LEU A 83 -5.75 -15.36 -2.33
N THR A 84 -5.10 -14.34 -1.78
CA THR A 84 -5.64 -13.52 -0.69
C THR A 84 -6.92 -12.79 -1.11
N LEU A 85 -6.93 -12.17 -2.30
CA LEU A 85 -8.09 -11.46 -2.81
C LEU A 85 -9.28 -12.40 -3.03
N THR A 86 -9.05 -13.61 -3.53
CA THR A 86 -10.11 -14.61 -3.73
C THR A 86 -10.74 -15.00 -2.39
N SER A 87 -9.92 -15.36 -1.41
CA SER A 87 -10.38 -15.73 -0.06
C SER A 87 -11.12 -14.57 0.63
N LEU A 88 -10.63 -13.34 0.49
CA LEU A 88 -11.29 -12.17 1.07
C LEU A 88 -12.67 -11.93 0.44
N LYS A 89 -12.80 -12.06 -0.88
CA LYS A 89 -14.09 -11.95 -1.58
C LYS A 89 -15.08 -13.02 -1.11
N GLU A 90 -14.64 -14.26 -1.00
CA GLU A 90 -15.49 -15.35 -0.50
C GLU A 90 -15.96 -15.07 0.94
N THR A 91 -15.06 -14.64 1.81
CA THR A 91 -15.38 -14.27 3.20
C THR A 91 -16.41 -13.15 3.26
N LEU A 92 -16.23 -12.08 2.49
CA LEU A 92 -17.16 -10.95 2.47
C LEU A 92 -18.51 -11.30 1.88
N LEU A 93 -18.55 -12.20 0.91
CA LEU A 93 -19.82 -12.74 0.39
C LEU A 93 -20.62 -13.48 1.46
N THR A 94 -19.98 -14.22 2.37
CA THR A 94 -20.67 -14.87 3.50
C THR A 94 -21.32 -13.86 4.45
N LEU A 95 -20.76 -12.64 4.52
CA LEU A 95 -21.31 -11.51 5.28
C LEU A 95 -22.29 -10.66 4.49
N ASN A 96 -22.66 -11.11 3.29
CA ASN A 96 -23.51 -10.37 2.34
C ASN A 96 -22.94 -8.98 2.00
N HIS A 97 -21.60 -8.87 1.94
CA HIS A 97 -20.89 -7.67 1.53
C HIS A 97 -20.21 -7.86 0.18
N ASN A 98 -20.26 -6.82 -0.65
CA ASN A 98 -19.50 -6.72 -1.89
C ASN A 98 -19.12 -5.27 -2.13
N PHE A 99 -18.03 -5.06 -2.89
CA PHE A 99 -17.58 -3.74 -3.32
C PHE A 99 -17.65 -3.64 -4.84
N ASP A 100 -17.94 -2.44 -5.35
CA ASP A 100 -17.92 -2.17 -6.80
C ASP A 100 -16.47 -2.21 -7.32
N TYR A 101 -15.53 -1.70 -6.52
CA TYR A 101 -14.11 -1.61 -6.88
C TYR A 101 -13.23 -2.28 -5.81
N TRP A 102 -12.28 -3.06 -6.30
CA TRP A 102 -11.33 -3.81 -5.49
C TRP A 102 -9.92 -3.35 -5.84
N TRP A 103 -9.45 -2.34 -5.15
CA TRP A 103 -8.12 -1.79 -5.35
C TRP A 103 -7.20 -2.20 -4.22
N GLY A 104 -5.91 -2.39 -4.58
CA GLY A 104 -4.85 -2.53 -3.60
C GLY A 104 -3.89 -1.34 -3.67
N GLU A 105 -3.01 -1.23 -2.71
CA GLU A 105 -1.89 -0.30 -2.76
C GLU A 105 -1.07 -0.46 -4.05
N SER A 106 -1.01 -1.68 -4.60
CA SER A 106 -0.37 -1.97 -5.88
C SER A 106 -0.99 -1.24 -7.07
N SER A 107 -2.29 -0.93 -7.00
CA SER A 107 -3.04 -0.29 -8.09
C SER A 107 -2.62 1.15 -8.37
N VAL A 108 -1.92 1.80 -7.43
CA VAL A 108 -1.52 3.20 -7.53
C VAL A 108 -0.01 3.39 -7.72
N ASN A 109 0.77 2.32 -7.71
CA ASN A 109 2.23 2.40 -7.81
C ASN A 109 2.70 3.18 -9.04
N ASP A 110 2.06 2.99 -10.18
CA ASP A 110 2.41 3.69 -11.43
C ASP A 110 2.04 5.18 -11.42
N LEU A 111 1.13 5.59 -10.55
CA LEU A 111 0.71 6.99 -10.41
C LEU A 111 1.64 7.79 -9.50
N ILE A 112 2.28 7.15 -8.53
CA ILE A 112 3.06 7.83 -7.50
C ILE A 112 4.25 8.61 -8.06
N PRO A 113 5.07 8.09 -9.00
CA PRO A 113 6.21 8.85 -9.51
C PRO A 113 5.79 10.16 -10.18
N ASP A 114 4.72 10.15 -10.95
CA ASP A 114 4.20 11.36 -11.60
C ASP A 114 3.60 12.34 -10.60
N MET A 115 2.85 11.83 -9.63
CA MET A 115 2.33 12.61 -8.51
C MET A 115 3.44 13.35 -7.77
N LEU A 116 4.51 12.65 -7.38
CA LEU A 116 5.63 13.24 -6.66
C LEU A 116 6.36 14.31 -7.50
N ARG A 117 6.59 14.04 -8.80
CA ARG A 117 7.21 15.03 -9.70
C ARG A 117 6.36 16.31 -9.80
N ASN A 118 5.06 16.17 -9.91
CA ASN A 118 4.15 17.31 -9.99
C ASN A 118 4.17 18.12 -8.70
N LEU A 119 4.05 17.46 -7.54
CA LEU A 119 4.10 18.12 -6.23
C LEU A 119 5.44 18.82 -5.97
N GLU A 120 6.56 18.22 -6.37
CA GLU A 120 7.90 18.83 -6.27
C GLU A 120 7.99 20.07 -7.18
N SER A 121 7.53 19.97 -8.44
CA SER A 121 7.54 21.08 -9.39
C SER A 121 6.67 22.26 -8.96
N GLU A 122 5.59 22.00 -8.25
CA GLU A 122 4.70 23.00 -7.65
C GLU A 122 5.21 23.57 -6.32
N GLY A 123 6.35 23.09 -5.83
CA GLY A 123 6.93 23.50 -4.55
C GLY A 123 6.12 23.06 -3.32
N LYS A 124 5.26 22.04 -3.46
CA LYS A 124 4.41 21.52 -2.40
C LYS A 124 5.11 20.47 -1.53
N ILE A 125 6.12 19.83 -2.09
CA ILE A 125 7.02 18.92 -1.38
C ILE A 125 8.48 19.30 -1.66
N GLU A 126 9.36 18.97 -0.73
CA GLU A 126 10.80 19.19 -0.85
C GLU A 126 11.60 17.99 -0.39
N LYS A 127 12.84 17.86 -0.84
CA LYS A 127 13.75 16.80 -0.41
C LYS A 127 14.43 17.16 0.90
N ASP A 128 14.38 16.23 1.85
CA ASP A 128 15.12 16.31 3.11
C ASP A 128 15.78 14.96 3.40
N GLY A 129 17.12 14.92 3.43
CA GLY A 129 17.87 13.70 3.72
C GLY A 129 17.56 12.50 2.80
N GLY A 130 17.09 12.75 1.57
CA GLY A 130 16.67 11.72 0.61
C GLY A 130 15.17 11.37 0.67
N ALA A 131 14.46 11.81 1.68
CA ALA A 131 13.01 11.71 1.78
C ALA A 131 12.32 12.87 1.09
N PHE A 132 11.05 12.71 0.73
CA PHE A 132 10.16 13.83 0.42
C PHE A 132 9.32 14.19 1.64
N ILE A 133 9.26 15.47 1.95
CA ILE A 133 8.43 16.04 3.02
C ILE A 133 7.55 17.16 2.46
N SER A 134 6.42 17.40 3.10
CA SER A 134 5.57 18.55 2.76
C SER A 134 6.29 19.87 3.05
N SER A 135 6.19 20.84 2.13
CA SER A 135 6.90 22.11 2.26
C SER A 135 6.35 23.03 3.36
N GLN A 136 5.05 22.95 3.68
CA GLN A 136 4.41 23.92 4.60
C GLN A 136 3.12 23.43 5.29
N ILE A 137 2.86 22.20 5.64
CA ILE A 137 1.50 21.87 6.08
C ILE A 137 1.29 21.92 7.57
N THR A 138 2.18 21.36 8.34
CA THR A 138 1.95 21.14 9.76
C THR A 138 3.26 21.16 10.53
N ASP A 139 3.17 21.33 11.84
CA ASP A 139 4.26 21.04 12.78
C ASP A 139 3.84 19.82 13.62
N PRO A 140 4.41 18.63 13.39
CA PRO A 140 5.52 18.33 12.46
C PRO A 140 5.07 18.20 10.98
N ARG A 141 6.02 18.45 10.03
CA ARG A 141 5.81 18.25 8.60
C ARG A 141 5.48 16.80 8.25
N ILE A 142 4.62 16.63 7.24
CA ILE A 142 4.22 15.29 6.81
C ILE A 142 5.32 14.68 5.95
N LEU A 143 5.78 13.51 6.37
CA LEU A 143 6.71 12.69 5.59
C LEU A 143 5.94 11.99 4.47
N ILE A 144 6.35 12.22 3.24
CA ILE A 144 5.72 11.64 2.04
C ILE A 144 6.43 10.36 1.61
N THR A 145 7.76 10.36 1.54
CA THR A 145 8.54 9.14 1.29
C THR A 145 9.63 8.96 2.32
N LYS A 146 10.11 7.74 2.49
CA LYS A 146 11.29 7.47 3.29
C LYS A 146 12.57 7.87 2.55
N SER A 147 13.68 7.97 3.28
CA SER A 147 14.99 8.31 2.71
C SER A 147 15.53 7.27 1.73
N ASP A 148 15.05 6.03 1.80
CA ASP A 148 15.38 4.96 0.83
C ASP A 148 14.49 4.97 -0.41
N GLY A 149 13.59 5.97 -0.53
CA GLY A 149 12.63 6.13 -1.62
C GLY A 149 11.38 5.26 -1.49
N SER A 150 11.25 4.46 -0.44
CA SER A 150 10.03 3.66 -0.24
C SER A 150 8.85 4.54 0.16
N TYR A 151 7.66 4.12 -0.27
CA TYR A 151 6.42 4.85 -0.02
C TYR A 151 5.88 4.59 1.38
N LEU A 152 5.17 5.56 1.90
CA LEU A 152 4.40 5.48 3.14
C LEU A 152 2.91 5.35 2.83
N TYR A 153 2.11 4.95 3.80
CA TYR A 153 0.66 4.87 3.64
C TYR A 153 0.04 6.19 3.15
N ILE A 154 0.51 7.31 3.66
CA ILE A 154 0.04 8.62 3.19
C ILE A 154 0.27 8.82 1.68
N THR A 155 1.38 8.32 1.13
CA THR A 155 1.70 8.43 -0.30
C THR A 155 0.75 7.60 -1.15
N THR A 156 0.50 6.36 -0.73
CA THR A 156 -0.43 5.45 -1.44
C THR A 156 -1.87 5.95 -1.34
N ASP A 157 -2.28 6.51 -0.20
CA ASP A 157 -3.61 7.07 -0.02
C ASP A 157 -3.84 8.35 -0.84
N LEU A 158 -2.83 9.23 -0.95
CA LEU A 158 -2.88 10.38 -1.84
C LEU A 158 -3.03 9.95 -3.32
N ALA A 159 -2.26 8.96 -3.73
CA ALA A 159 -2.37 8.40 -5.08
C ALA A 159 -3.71 7.69 -5.31
N THR A 160 -4.27 7.04 -4.27
CA THR A 160 -5.60 6.42 -4.32
C THR A 160 -6.71 7.49 -4.48
N ALA A 161 -6.57 8.64 -3.83
CA ALA A 161 -7.51 9.74 -4.02
C ALA A 161 -7.51 10.24 -5.48
N LEU A 162 -6.33 10.32 -6.11
CA LEU A 162 -6.21 10.65 -7.53
C LEU A 162 -6.84 9.59 -8.43
N LEU A 163 -6.56 8.31 -8.16
CA LEU A 163 -7.17 7.19 -8.89
C LEU A 163 -8.69 7.23 -8.78
N ARG A 164 -9.21 7.39 -7.55
CA ARG A 164 -10.65 7.46 -7.29
C ARG A 164 -11.31 8.58 -8.06
N ASN A 165 -10.73 9.77 -8.04
CA ASN A 165 -11.27 10.90 -8.78
C ASN A 165 -11.30 10.67 -10.29
N LYS A 166 -10.32 9.94 -10.82
CA LYS A 166 -10.24 9.61 -12.24
C LYS A 166 -11.28 8.55 -12.65
N GLU A 167 -11.41 7.49 -11.84
CA GLU A 167 -12.19 6.31 -12.20
C GLU A 167 -13.67 6.39 -11.72
N ILE A 168 -13.92 7.15 -10.66
CA ILE A 168 -15.25 7.28 -10.04
C ILE A 168 -15.59 8.76 -9.89
N PRO A 169 -16.25 9.40 -10.87
CA PRO A 169 -16.74 10.76 -10.69
C PRO A 169 -17.67 10.84 -9.45
N HIS A 170 -17.33 11.70 -8.50
CA HIS A 170 -18.04 11.80 -7.22
C HIS A 170 -18.07 13.24 -6.70
N GLU A 171 -19.09 13.56 -5.91
CA GLU A 171 -19.22 14.83 -5.19
C GLU A 171 -18.71 14.71 -3.74
N LYS A 172 -18.68 13.49 -3.21
CA LYS A 172 -18.31 13.23 -1.81
C LYS A 172 -17.74 11.82 -1.65
N VAL A 173 -16.70 11.71 -0.86
CA VAL A 173 -16.11 10.44 -0.41
C VAL A 173 -16.37 10.26 1.08
N LEU A 174 -16.81 9.07 1.47
CA LEU A 174 -16.98 8.67 2.86
C LEU A 174 -15.97 7.59 3.21
N TYR A 175 -15.03 7.90 4.10
CA TYR A 175 -14.07 6.95 4.62
C TYR A 175 -14.63 6.27 5.87
N VAL A 176 -14.84 4.96 5.80
CA VAL A 176 -15.29 4.15 6.94
C VAL A 176 -14.09 3.38 7.46
N THR A 177 -13.57 3.81 8.61
CA THR A 177 -12.30 3.33 9.15
C THR A 177 -12.38 3.10 10.66
N ASP A 178 -11.39 2.37 11.20
CA ASP A 178 -11.24 2.19 12.63
C ASP A 178 -10.76 3.49 13.30
N ASN A 179 -11.26 3.78 14.50
CA ASN A 179 -10.90 5.01 15.24
C ASN A 179 -9.40 5.13 15.55
N ARG A 180 -8.65 4.02 15.57
CA ARG A 180 -7.19 4.03 15.70
C ARG A 180 -6.48 4.71 14.53
N GLN A 181 -7.13 4.81 13.37
CA GLN A 181 -6.61 5.46 12.17
C GLN A 181 -6.99 6.95 12.08
N LYS A 182 -7.69 7.50 13.08
CA LYS A 182 -8.19 8.89 13.07
C LYS A 182 -7.11 9.90 12.68
N LEU A 183 -5.96 9.88 13.37
CA LEU A 183 -4.86 10.82 13.10
C LEU A 183 -4.35 10.71 11.66
N HIS A 184 -4.23 9.48 11.13
CA HIS A 184 -3.81 9.27 9.75
C HIS A 184 -4.77 9.93 8.75
N PHE A 185 -6.08 9.74 8.93
CA PHE A 185 -7.07 10.34 8.03
C PHE A 185 -7.18 11.86 8.19
N GLU A 186 -7.02 12.40 9.38
CA GLU A 186 -6.90 13.84 9.59
C GLU A 186 -5.74 14.43 8.78
N GLN A 187 -4.55 13.82 8.86
CA GLN A 187 -3.38 14.22 8.07
C GLN A 187 -3.60 14.03 6.56
N LEU A 188 -4.27 12.95 6.15
CA LEU A 188 -4.61 12.72 4.75
C LEU A 188 -5.50 13.83 4.20
N PHE A 189 -6.57 14.19 4.92
CA PHE A 189 -7.50 15.23 4.48
C PHE A 189 -6.85 16.60 4.41
N GLU A 190 -6.03 16.96 5.39
CA GLU A 190 -5.23 18.17 5.34
C GLU A 190 -4.28 18.17 4.13
N SER A 191 -3.63 17.04 3.85
CA SER A 191 -2.75 16.88 2.70
C SER A 191 -3.48 17.02 1.37
N LEU A 192 -4.66 16.41 1.22
CA LEU A 192 -5.49 16.52 0.02
C LEU A 192 -5.85 17.99 -0.26
N LEU A 193 -6.27 18.73 0.78
CA LEU A 193 -6.59 20.15 0.65
C LEU A 193 -5.35 20.98 0.27
N PHE A 194 -4.23 20.77 0.95
CA PHE A 194 -3.00 21.52 0.69
C PHE A 194 -2.44 21.23 -0.71
N PHE A 195 -2.44 19.98 -1.13
CA PHE A 195 -1.97 19.60 -2.46
C PHE A 195 -2.97 19.97 -3.57
N GLY A 196 -4.17 20.41 -3.22
CA GLY A 196 -5.22 20.73 -4.18
C GLY A 196 -5.75 19.49 -4.89
N PHE A 197 -5.73 18.35 -4.20
CA PHE A 197 -6.30 17.11 -4.71
C PHE A 197 -7.81 17.09 -4.50
N PRO A 198 -8.55 16.38 -5.35
CA PRO A 198 -9.97 16.16 -5.15
C PRO A 198 -10.24 15.45 -3.82
N SER A 199 -11.15 15.98 -3.03
CA SER A 199 -11.51 15.50 -1.68
C SER A 199 -13.00 15.24 -1.57
#